data_1ea1f7202a15e7cce03cfc7bde5513b6
#
_entry.id   1ea1f7202a15e7cce03cfc7bde5513b6
#
_cell.length_a   1.000
_cell.length_b   1.000
_cell.length_c   1.000
_cell.angle_alpha   90.00
_cell.angle_beta   90.00
_cell.angle_gamma   90.00
#
_symmetry.space_group_name_H-M   'P 1'
#
loop_
_entity.id
_entity.type
_entity.pdbx_description
1 polymer ?
#
loop_
_entity_poly.entity_id
_entity_poly.type
_entity_poly.pdbx_seq_one_letter_code
_entity_poly.pdbx_strand_id
1 'polypeptide(L)'
;MLAMTLQAAGAPLEPVSRDTPTPGAGEITLRVRACAVCRTDLHIVDGELPLARLPLVPGHEIVGTVEALGAGVTTLRVGERVGVPWLGGTCGRCAYCDNQAENLCDEPVFTGYTRDGGFATHALADARYCFSLEHLAMDDASAAPQMCAGLIGWRALKAAGDAPVLGLYGFGAAAHLIAQVARAQGRTVLAFTRHGDRAAQRLALDLGCDWAGGSNEAAPWPLDAAILFAPVGALVPTALTQVRKGGRVVCAGIHMSDIPSFPYSLLWHERQLLSVANLTRADGDEFLALARQQPLRVSTTRFSLAHANEALARLRSGALTGAAVLIP
;
A
#
# COMPACT_ATOMS: atom_id res chain seq x y z
N MET A 1 -25.60 4.66 -7.00
CA MET A 1 -24.19 4.46 -7.39
C MET A 1 -23.97 3.09 -8.00
N LEU A 2 -22.97 2.94 -8.89
CA LEU A 2 -22.51 1.64 -9.39
C LEU A 2 -21.37 1.14 -8.50
N ALA A 3 -21.35 -0.16 -8.15
CA ALA A 3 -20.29 -0.79 -7.38
C ALA A 3 -19.95 -2.18 -7.92
N MET A 4 -18.67 -2.53 -7.96
CA MET A 4 -18.19 -3.88 -8.25
C MET A 4 -18.15 -4.65 -6.93
N THR A 5 -19.01 -5.66 -6.78
CA THR A 5 -19.32 -6.29 -5.50
C THR A 5 -18.85 -7.74 -5.49
N LEU A 6 -18.13 -8.13 -4.44
CA LEU A 6 -17.79 -9.53 -4.16
C LEU A 6 -18.96 -10.17 -3.42
N GLN A 7 -19.57 -11.19 -4.02
CA GLN A 7 -20.70 -11.94 -3.43
C GLN A 7 -20.24 -13.15 -2.61
N ALA A 8 -19.16 -13.78 -3.04
CA ALA A 8 -18.56 -14.94 -2.37
C ALA A 8 -17.04 -14.95 -2.60
N ALA A 9 -16.29 -15.52 -1.66
CA ALA A 9 -14.84 -15.71 -1.81
C ALA A 9 -14.52 -16.52 -3.07
N GLY A 10 -13.51 -16.10 -3.82
CA GLY A 10 -13.09 -16.72 -5.07
C GLY A 10 -14.00 -16.44 -6.27
N ALA A 11 -15.14 -15.75 -6.07
CA ALA A 11 -16.03 -15.38 -7.17
C ALA A 11 -15.55 -14.09 -7.87
N PRO A 12 -15.88 -13.89 -9.15
CA PRO A 12 -15.67 -12.61 -9.81
C PRO A 12 -16.54 -11.52 -9.18
N LEU A 13 -16.07 -10.28 -9.26
CA LEU A 13 -16.85 -9.12 -8.84
C LEU A 13 -18.03 -8.91 -9.80
N GLU A 14 -19.20 -8.59 -9.24
CA GLU A 14 -20.42 -8.31 -10.00
C GLU A 14 -20.77 -6.81 -9.95
N PRO A 15 -21.21 -6.20 -11.07
CA PRO A 15 -21.71 -4.85 -11.06
C PRO A 15 -23.10 -4.78 -10.39
N VAL A 16 -23.21 -3.97 -9.33
CA VAL A 16 -24.46 -3.79 -8.58
C VAL A 16 -24.80 -2.29 -8.49
N SER A 17 -26.02 -1.95 -8.85
CA SER A 17 -26.56 -0.61 -8.62
C SER A 17 -27.12 -0.51 -7.20
N ARG A 18 -26.74 0.54 -6.47
CA ARG A 18 -27.15 0.84 -5.10
C ARG A 18 -27.46 2.31 -4.94
N ASP A 19 -28.17 2.68 -3.88
CA ASP A 19 -28.32 4.10 -3.52
C ASP A 19 -26.95 4.67 -3.13
N THR A 20 -26.73 5.95 -3.42
CA THR A 20 -25.54 6.65 -2.94
C THR A 20 -25.60 6.75 -1.42
N PRO A 21 -24.55 6.32 -0.70
CA PRO A 21 -24.60 6.30 0.75
C PRO A 21 -24.64 7.71 1.34
N THR A 22 -25.45 7.91 2.37
CA THR A 22 -25.52 9.15 3.14
C THR A 22 -24.52 9.07 4.30
N PRO A 23 -23.70 10.12 4.55
CA PRO A 23 -22.70 10.09 5.60
C PRO A 23 -23.33 10.23 6.98
N GLY A 24 -22.93 9.37 7.91
CA GLY A 24 -23.22 9.49 9.34
C GLY A 24 -22.37 10.57 10.03
N ALA A 25 -22.52 10.71 11.35
CA ALA A 25 -21.69 11.65 12.12
C ALA A 25 -20.21 11.29 12.00
N GLY A 26 -19.36 12.28 11.69
CA GLY A 26 -17.92 12.10 11.48
C GLY A 26 -17.51 11.48 10.14
N GLU A 27 -18.47 11.12 9.29
CA GLU A 27 -18.20 10.53 7.98
C GLU A 27 -18.37 11.52 6.84
N ILE A 28 -17.81 11.18 5.68
CA ILE A 28 -18.05 11.86 4.41
C ILE A 28 -18.53 10.87 3.36
N THR A 29 -19.34 11.36 2.41
CA THR A 29 -19.53 10.69 1.11
C THR A 29 -18.62 11.34 0.11
N LEU A 30 -17.90 10.54 -0.65
CA LEU A 30 -17.04 11.01 -1.73
C LEU A 30 -17.42 10.36 -3.06
N ARG A 31 -17.31 11.15 -4.13
CA ARG A 31 -17.32 10.64 -5.49
C ARG A 31 -15.92 10.11 -5.81
N VAL A 32 -15.83 8.83 -6.08
CA VAL A 32 -14.56 8.19 -6.44
C VAL A 32 -14.12 8.69 -7.82
N ARG A 33 -12.88 9.14 -7.92
CA ARG A 33 -12.22 9.60 -9.16
C ARG A 33 -11.24 8.56 -9.69
N ALA A 34 -10.59 7.84 -8.76
CA ALA A 34 -9.71 6.72 -9.05
C ALA A 34 -9.63 5.81 -7.83
N CYS A 35 -9.49 4.51 -8.06
CA CYS A 35 -9.14 3.54 -7.02
C CYS A 35 -8.10 2.57 -7.57
N ALA A 36 -6.92 2.52 -6.98
CA ALA A 36 -5.91 1.58 -7.43
C ALA A 36 -6.19 0.15 -6.90
N VAL A 37 -5.65 -0.83 -7.60
CA VAL A 37 -5.83 -2.26 -7.32
C VAL A 37 -4.55 -2.82 -6.74
N CYS A 38 -4.63 -3.31 -5.53
CA CYS A 38 -3.52 -3.81 -4.74
C CYS A 38 -3.56 -5.34 -4.62
N ARG A 39 -2.46 -5.93 -4.22
CA ARG A 39 -2.42 -7.37 -3.89
C ARG A 39 -3.34 -7.72 -2.73
N THR A 40 -3.58 -6.80 -1.81
CA THR A 40 -4.54 -6.99 -0.72
C THR A 40 -5.96 -7.22 -1.24
N ASP A 41 -6.36 -6.56 -2.34
CA ASP A 41 -7.67 -6.80 -2.96
C ASP A 41 -7.76 -8.24 -3.52
N LEU A 42 -6.65 -8.79 -4.05
CA LEU A 42 -6.59 -10.19 -4.45
C LEU A 42 -6.75 -11.13 -3.24
N HIS A 43 -6.02 -10.88 -2.14
CA HIS A 43 -6.15 -11.68 -0.92
C HIS A 43 -7.59 -11.68 -0.38
N ILE A 44 -8.31 -10.54 -0.49
CA ILE A 44 -9.72 -10.43 -0.10
C ILE A 44 -10.61 -11.23 -1.07
N VAL A 45 -10.46 -11.01 -2.38
CA VAL A 45 -11.29 -11.66 -3.41
C VAL A 45 -11.08 -13.18 -3.38
N ASP A 46 -9.84 -13.63 -3.21
CA ASP A 46 -9.48 -15.05 -3.19
C ASP A 46 -9.82 -15.73 -1.83
N GLY A 47 -10.23 -14.96 -0.81
CA GLY A 47 -10.59 -15.46 0.52
C GLY A 47 -9.41 -15.90 1.36
N GLU A 48 -8.21 -15.42 1.06
CA GLU A 48 -6.98 -15.69 1.83
C GLU A 48 -6.92 -14.91 3.15
N LEU A 49 -7.69 -13.83 3.27
CA LEU A 49 -7.95 -13.13 4.52
C LEU A 49 -9.33 -13.54 5.05
N PRO A 50 -9.49 -13.71 6.38
CA PRO A 50 -10.80 -14.02 6.97
C PRO A 50 -11.82 -12.95 6.58
N LEU A 51 -12.83 -13.29 5.79
CA LEU A 51 -13.84 -12.34 5.33
C LEU A 51 -14.73 -11.91 6.50
N ALA A 52 -14.69 -10.62 6.82
CA ALA A 52 -15.48 -10.05 7.90
C ALA A 52 -16.98 -9.93 7.53
N ARG A 53 -17.27 -9.76 6.23
CA ARG A 53 -18.64 -9.63 5.71
C ARG A 53 -18.71 -9.87 4.20
N LEU A 54 -19.86 -10.32 3.74
CA LEU A 54 -20.28 -10.38 2.35
C LEU A 54 -21.76 -9.98 2.27
N PRO A 55 -22.24 -9.34 1.19
CA PRO A 55 -21.46 -8.85 0.05
C PRO A 55 -20.56 -7.67 0.43
N LEU A 56 -19.43 -7.50 -0.31
CA LEU A 56 -18.42 -6.48 -0.05
C LEU A 56 -18.02 -5.77 -1.34
N VAL A 57 -17.81 -4.46 -1.29
CA VAL A 57 -17.14 -3.68 -2.34
C VAL A 57 -15.66 -3.54 -1.96
N PRO A 58 -14.72 -4.15 -2.69
CA PRO A 58 -13.28 -4.00 -2.43
C PRO A 58 -12.74 -2.61 -2.80
N GLY A 59 -11.43 -2.43 -2.69
CA GLY A 59 -10.72 -1.21 -3.09
C GLY A 59 -10.44 -0.27 -1.92
N HIS A 60 -9.17 -0.03 -1.66
CA HIS A 60 -8.71 0.75 -0.50
C HIS A 60 -7.67 1.80 -0.84
N GLU A 61 -7.38 2.02 -2.09
CA GLU A 61 -6.48 3.05 -2.60
C GLU A 61 -7.30 4.12 -3.32
N ILE A 62 -8.14 4.86 -2.57
CA ILE A 62 -9.15 5.73 -3.15
C ILE A 62 -8.65 7.16 -3.25
N VAL A 63 -8.88 7.78 -4.40
CA VAL A 63 -8.88 9.23 -4.59
C VAL A 63 -10.26 9.66 -5.01
N GLY A 64 -10.81 10.67 -4.36
CA GLY A 64 -12.13 11.17 -4.66
C GLY A 64 -12.33 12.64 -4.32
N THR A 65 -13.53 13.12 -4.63
CA THR A 65 -13.99 14.48 -4.28
C THR A 65 -15.11 14.37 -3.26
N VAL A 66 -15.01 15.09 -2.18
CA VAL A 66 -16.03 15.14 -1.11
C VAL A 66 -17.35 15.69 -1.69
N GLU A 67 -18.44 14.94 -1.58
CA GLU A 67 -19.79 15.35 -2.03
C GLU A 67 -20.71 15.75 -0.88
N ALA A 68 -20.59 15.07 0.26
CA ALA A 68 -21.39 15.37 1.44
C ALA A 68 -20.59 15.17 2.72
N LEU A 69 -20.92 15.95 3.72
CA LEU A 69 -20.34 15.89 5.07
C LEU A 69 -21.39 15.45 6.07
N GLY A 70 -21.05 14.50 6.91
CA GLY A 70 -21.84 14.14 8.08
C GLY A 70 -21.69 15.15 9.22
N ALA A 71 -22.56 15.03 10.21
CA ALA A 71 -22.54 15.91 11.37
C ALA A 71 -21.18 15.87 12.09
N GLY A 72 -20.65 17.03 12.50
CA GLY A 72 -19.40 17.16 13.24
C GLY A 72 -18.13 17.14 12.37
N VAL A 73 -18.21 16.96 11.06
CA VAL A 73 -17.04 17.08 10.16
C VAL A 73 -16.74 18.56 9.93
N THR A 74 -15.57 19.01 10.39
CA THR A 74 -15.09 20.40 10.25
C THR A 74 -13.73 20.50 9.59
N THR A 75 -13.04 19.37 9.36
CA THR A 75 -11.67 19.29 8.84
C THR A 75 -11.62 19.21 7.31
N LEU A 76 -12.75 18.93 6.67
CA LEU A 76 -12.90 18.80 5.21
C LEU A 76 -14.05 19.65 4.72
N ARG A 77 -14.09 19.96 3.43
CA ARG A 77 -15.17 20.70 2.77
C ARG A 77 -15.70 19.98 1.53
N VAL A 78 -16.94 20.24 1.17
CA VAL A 78 -17.52 19.77 -0.11
C VAL A 78 -16.70 20.32 -1.27
N GLY A 79 -16.41 19.47 -2.24
CA GLY A 79 -15.55 19.76 -3.38
C GLY A 79 -14.05 19.50 -3.15
N GLU A 80 -13.64 19.21 -1.92
CA GLU A 80 -12.24 18.91 -1.61
C GLU A 80 -11.78 17.58 -2.19
N ARG A 81 -10.56 17.54 -2.74
CA ARG A 81 -9.91 16.34 -3.24
C ARG A 81 -9.22 15.61 -2.09
N VAL A 82 -9.62 14.36 -1.86
CA VAL A 82 -9.13 13.55 -0.73
C VAL A 82 -8.65 12.18 -1.17
N GLY A 83 -7.72 11.63 -0.38
CA GLY A 83 -7.29 10.23 -0.44
C GLY A 83 -7.83 9.44 0.75
N VAL A 84 -8.27 8.20 0.53
CA VAL A 84 -8.73 7.29 1.58
C VAL A 84 -7.88 6.01 1.54
N PRO A 85 -7.18 5.68 2.64
CA PRO A 85 -6.30 4.53 2.72
C PRO A 85 -7.02 3.27 3.22
N TRP A 86 -6.22 2.20 3.39
CA TRP A 86 -6.65 0.94 4.01
C TRP A 86 -7.20 1.12 5.42
N LEU A 87 -6.47 1.81 6.32
CA LEU A 87 -6.98 2.11 7.65
C LEU A 87 -8.06 3.18 7.56
N GLY A 88 -9.31 2.76 7.62
CA GLY A 88 -10.49 3.60 7.47
C GLY A 88 -11.16 4.00 8.78
N GLY A 89 -10.63 3.55 9.93
CA GLY A 89 -11.15 3.89 11.26
C GLY A 89 -10.49 3.09 12.37
N THR A 90 -10.56 3.61 13.61
CA THR A 90 -10.10 2.92 14.82
C THR A 90 -11.01 3.26 16.02
N CYS A 91 -10.93 2.47 17.09
CA CYS A 91 -11.76 2.67 18.28
C CYS A 91 -11.42 3.96 19.06
N GLY A 92 -10.21 4.51 18.92
CA GLY A 92 -9.76 5.75 19.59
C GLY A 92 -9.58 5.67 21.11
N ARG A 93 -9.60 4.45 21.71
CA ARG A 93 -9.62 4.27 23.19
C ARG A 93 -8.77 3.09 23.69
N CYS A 94 -8.22 2.26 22.81
CA CYS A 94 -7.32 1.18 23.22
C CYS A 94 -5.91 1.70 23.43
N ALA A 95 -5.06 0.91 24.09
CA ALA A 95 -3.68 1.28 24.39
C ALA A 95 -2.88 1.67 23.13
N TYR A 96 -3.17 1.07 21.98
CA TYR A 96 -2.52 1.42 20.72
C TYR A 96 -2.96 2.80 20.22
N CYS A 97 -4.26 3.11 20.26
CA CYS A 97 -4.78 4.42 19.86
C CYS A 97 -4.24 5.54 20.77
N ASP A 98 -4.20 5.30 22.08
CA ASP A 98 -3.69 6.26 23.07
C ASP A 98 -2.20 6.55 22.88
N ASN A 99 -1.44 5.58 22.36
CA ASN A 99 0.00 5.69 22.12
C ASN A 99 0.36 6.03 20.66
N GLN A 100 -0.59 6.54 19.85
CA GLN A 100 -0.36 6.91 18.43
C GLN A 100 0.15 5.74 17.56
N ALA A 101 -0.20 4.53 17.95
CA ALA A 101 0.03 3.28 17.22
C ALA A 101 -1.31 2.71 16.70
N GLU A 102 -2.20 3.59 16.24
CA GLU A 102 -3.56 3.24 15.85
C GLU A 102 -3.65 2.24 14.70
N ASN A 103 -2.58 2.06 13.95
CA ASN A 103 -2.43 0.97 12.97
C ASN A 103 -2.51 -0.43 13.59
N LEU A 104 -2.32 -0.54 14.91
CA LEU A 104 -2.42 -1.77 15.70
C LEU A 104 -3.69 -1.79 16.58
N CYS A 105 -4.66 -0.94 16.31
CA CYS A 105 -5.91 -0.87 17.06
C CYS A 105 -6.57 -2.26 17.20
N ASP A 106 -7.15 -2.55 18.37
CA ASP A 106 -7.85 -3.82 18.63
C ASP A 106 -9.17 -3.94 17.86
N GLU A 107 -9.80 -2.80 17.51
CA GLU A 107 -11.06 -2.72 16.76
C GLU A 107 -10.88 -1.83 15.51
N PRO A 108 -10.04 -2.23 14.53
CA PRO A 108 -9.80 -1.41 13.35
C PRO A 108 -10.92 -1.54 12.33
N VAL A 109 -11.16 -0.47 11.57
CA VAL A 109 -12.01 -0.51 10.38
C VAL A 109 -11.13 -0.40 9.14
N PHE A 110 -11.26 -1.34 8.21
CA PHE A 110 -10.48 -1.38 7.00
C PHE A 110 -11.35 -1.12 5.76
N THR A 111 -10.95 -0.14 4.97
CA THR A 111 -11.61 0.25 3.72
C THR A 111 -11.50 -0.89 2.69
N GLY A 112 -12.62 -1.26 2.07
CA GLY A 112 -12.64 -2.36 1.09
C GLY A 112 -12.51 -3.75 1.69
N TYR A 113 -12.63 -3.90 3.04
CA TYR A 113 -12.53 -5.18 3.71
C TYR A 113 -13.56 -5.33 4.83
N THR A 114 -13.48 -4.56 5.93
CA THR A 114 -14.48 -4.58 7.00
C THR A 114 -15.62 -3.59 6.76
N ARG A 115 -15.43 -2.66 5.84
CA ARG A 115 -16.44 -1.77 5.25
C ARG A 115 -16.25 -1.72 3.73
N ASP A 116 -17.30 -1.28 3.00
CA ASP A 116 -17.23 -1.10 1.56
C ASP A 116 -16.15 -0.08 1.15
N GLY A 117 -15.49 -0.33 0.04
CA GLY A 117 -14.37 0.43 -0.50
C GLY A 117 -14.69 1.18 -1.79
N GLY A 118 -13.64 1.43 -2.57
CA GLY A 118 -13.62 2.33 -3.72
C GLY A 118 -13.78 1.69 -5.09
N PHE A 119 -14.03 0.37 -5.19
CA PHE A 119 -14.42 -0.21 -6.49
C PHE A 119 -15.88 0.14 -6.81
N ALA A 120 -16.17 1.42 -6.76
CA ALA A 120 -17.49 2.01 -6.92
C ALA A 120 -17.39 3.45 -7.41
N THR A 121 -18.53 4.03 -7.84
CA THR A 121 -18.60 5.45 -8.18
C THR A 121 -18.61 6.37 -6.95
N HIS A 122 -19.01 5.87 -5.78
CA HIS A 122 -19.05 6.61 -4.51
C HIS A 122 -18.62 5.70 -3.37
N ALA A 123 -18.09 6.29 -2.30
CA ALA A 123 -17.70 5.59 -1.09
C ALA A 123 -18.00 6.43 0.15
N LEU A 124 -18.16 5.76 1.31
CA LEU A 124 -18.17 6.38 2.65
C LEU A 124 -16.76 6.28 3.26
N ALA A 125 -16.35 7.34 3.96
CA ALA A 125 -15.11 7.33 4.73
C ALA A 125 -15.27 8.10 6.04
N ASP A 126 -14.53 7.69 7.08
CA ASP A 126 -14.35 8.48 8.30
C ASP A 126 -13.44 9.68 7.96
N ALA A 127 -13.91 10.90 8.19
CA ALA A 127 -13.18 12.13 7.87
C ALA A 127 -11.79 12.21 8.52
N ARG A 128 -11.60 11.57 9.68
CA ARG A 128 -10.32 11.53 10.42
C ARG A 128 -9.23 10.71 9.71
N TYR A 129 -9.65 9.81 8.79
CA TYR A 129 -8.79 8.91 8.03
C TYR A 129 -8.72 9.29 6.55
N CYS A 130 -9.18 10.47 6.19
CA CYS A 130 -9.05 11.04 4.86
C CYS A 130 -7.89 12.04 4.82
N PHE A 131 -7.05 11.94 3.81
CA PHE A 131 -5.94 12.85 3.59
C PHE A 131 -6.30 13.87 2.52
N SER A 132 -6.11 15.17 2.80
CA SER A 132 -6.27 16.21 1.79
C SER A 132 -5.18 16.10 0.71
N LEU A 133 -5.61 16.06 -0.56
CA LEU A 133 -4.73 15.99 -1.73
C LEU A 133 -4.71 17.29 -2.55
N GLU A 134 -5.25 18.38 -2.02
CA GLU A 134 -5.39 19.68 -2.70
C GLU A 134 -4.07 20.19 -3.30
N HIS A 135 -2.96 19.97 -2.61
CA HIS A 135 -1.64 20.47 -3.01
C HIS A 135 -0.71 19.38 -3.58
N LEU A 136 -1.28 18.23 -3.91
CA LEU A 136 -0.51 17.16 -4.53
C LEU A 136 -0.56 17.31 -6.05
N ALA A 137 0.57 17.72 -6.66
CA ALA A 137 0.68 18.05 -8.08
C ALA A 137 0.76 16.77 -8.94
N MET A 138 -0.30 15.94 -8.90
CA MET A 138 -0.44 14.76 -9.77
C MET A 138 -1.91 14.44 -10.03
N ASP A 139 -2.19 13.69 -11.09
CA ASP A 139 -3.54 13.26 -11.41
C ASP A 139 -4.07 12.19 -10.44
N ASP A 140 -5.38 11.94 -10.48
CA ASP A 140 -6.05 11.03 -9.55
C ASP A 140 -5.56 9.59 -9.68
N ALA A 141 -5.26 9.13 -10.90
CA ALA A 141 -4.76 7.79 -11.14
C ALA A 141 -3.35 7.59 -10.58
N SER A 142 -2.50 8.61 -10.63
CA SER A 142 -1.14 8.58 -10.06
C SER A 142 -1.16 8.75 -8.53
N ALA A 143 -2.17 9.44 -7.98
CA ALA A 143 -2.31 9.64 -6.55
C ALA A 143 -2.89 8.40 -5.83
N ALA A 144 -3.77 7.63 -6.48
CA ALA A 144 -4.43 6.50 -5.86
C ALA A 144 -3.46 5.44 -5.29
N PRO A 145 -2.42 4.95 -5.99
CA PRO A 145 -1.50 3.97 -5.42
C PRO A 145 -0.74 4.48 -4.19
N GLN A 146 -0.65 5.79 -3.99
CA GLN A 146 0.03 6.35 -2.83
C GLN A 146 -0.73 6.09 -1.53
N MET A 147 -2.07 5.90 -1.61
CA MET A 147 -2.93 5.67 -0.44
C MET A 147 -2.72 4.30 0.23
N CYS A 148 -1.97 3.40 -0.39
CA CYS A 148 -1.53 2.14 0.24
C CYS A 148 -0.03 1.94 0.03
N ALA A 149 0.39 1.75 -1.23
CA ALA A 149 1.78 1.43 -1.57
C ALA A 149 2.77 2.53 -1.09
N GLY A 150 2.40 3.81 -1.21
CA GLY A 150 3.21 4.92 -0.69
C GLY A 150 3.29 4.91 0.84
N LEU A 151 2.16 4.74 1.50
CA LEU A 151 2.05 4.83 2.96
C LEU A 151 2.76 3.66 3.67
N ILE A 152 2.50 2.41 3.24
CA ILE A 152 3.19 1.24 3.82
C ILE A 152 4.68 1.26 3.48
N GLY A 153 5.01 1.73 2.28
CA GLY A 153 6.40 1.91 1.85
C GLY A 153 7.14 2.91 2.74
N TRP A 154 6.52 4.06 3.02
CA TRP A 154 7.08 5.06 3.93
C TRP A 154 7.29 4.52 5.34
N ARG A 155 6.29 3.82 5.89
CA ARG A 155 6.41 3.17 7.20
C ARG A 155 7.54 2.15 7.23
N ALA A 156 7.67 1.34 6.18
CA ALA A 156 8.76 0.37 6.06
C ALA A 156 10.13 1.05 5.95
N LEU A 157 10.24 2.17 5.24
CA LEU A 157 11.45 2.95 5.13
C LEU A 157 11.87 3.55 6.48
N LYS A 158 10.92 4.06 7.27
CA LYS A 158 11.18 4.53 8.64
C LYS A 158 11.68 3.39 9.53
N ALA A 159 11.06 2.20 9.43
CA ALA A 159 11.48 1.02 10.20
C ALA A 159 12.89 0.53 9.80
N ALA A 160 13.29 0.72 8.54
CA ALA A 160 14.66 0.43 8.09
C ALA A 160 15.72 1.36 8.70
N GLY A 161 15.30 2.51 9.27
CA GLY A 161 16.19 3.50 9.87
C GLY A 161 17.04 4.26 8.85
N ASP A 162 18.12 4.87 9.31
CA ASP A 162 19.03 5.67 8.47
C ASP A 162 20.04 4.76 7.72
N ALA A 163 19.52 3.78 6.99
CA ALA A 163 20.33 2.84 6.24
C ALA A 163 20.92 3.47 4.96
N PRO A 164 22.23 3.75 4.87
CA PRO A 164 22.84 4.31 3.67
C PRO A 164 22.72 3.40 2.43
N VAL A 165 22.82 2.08 2.63
CA VAL A 165 22.66 1.07 1.57
C VAL A 165 21.41 0.26 1.84
N LEU A 166 20.39 0.44 1.01
CA LEU A 166 19.07 -0.15 1.17
C LEU A 166 18.76 -1.17 0.08
N GLY A 167 18.41 -2.40 0.47
CA GLY A 167 17.90 -3.43 -0.43
C GLY A 167 16.37 -3.43 -0.46
N LEU A 168 15.76 -3.47 -1.64
CA LEU A 168 14.31 -3.59 -1.82
C LEU A 168 13.99 -4.91 -2.51
N TYR A 169 13.41 -5.86 -1.78
CA TYR A 169 13.05 -7.19 -2.28
C TYR A 169 11.60 -7.22 -2.76
N GLY A 170 11.42 -7.41 -4.07
CA GLY A 170 10.13 -7.29 -4.76
C GLY A 170 9.90 -5.84 -5.24
N PHE A 171 10.13 -5.60 -6.54
CA PHE A 171 10.04 -4.25 -7.11
C PHE A 171 8.67 -4.00 -7.75
N GLY A 172 7.62 -3.99 -6.90
CA GLY A 172 6.23 -3.66 -7.26
C GLY A 172 5.85 -2.22 -6.87
N ALA A 173 4.53 -1.97 -6.68
CA ALA A 173 3.99 -0.63 -6.43
C ALA A 173 4.65 0.11 -5.24
N ALA A 174 4.88 -0.54 -4.11
CA ALA A 174 5.50 0.10 -2.95
C ALA A 174 6.99 0.38 -3.19
N ALA A 175 7.73 -0.61 -3.72
CA ALA A 175 9.17 -0.46 -3.93
C ALA A 175 9.50 0.66 -4.92
N HIS A 176 8.75 0.79 -6.04
CA HIS A 176 9.05 1.82 -7.03
C HIS A 176 8.82 3.25 -6.50
N LEU A 177 7.87 3.44 -5.57
CA LEU A 177 7.67 4.73 -4.91
C LEU A 177 8.79 5.01 -3.90
N ILE A 178 9.10 4.04 -3.06
CA ILE A 178 10.06 4.22 -1.97
C ILE A 178 11.52 4.26 -2.45
N ALA A 179 11.84 3.61 -3.56
CA ALA A 179 13.14 3.76 -4.19
C ALA A 179 13.44 5.23 -4.51
N GLN A 180 12.47 5.96 -5.07
CA GLN A 180 12.62 7.38 -5.39
C GLN A 180 12.82 8.23 -4.12
N VAL A 181 12.04 7.94 -3.07
CA VAL A 181 12.18 8.63 -1.77
C VAL A 181 13.56 8.37 -1.17
N ALA A 182 13.98 7.11 -1.12
CA ALA A 182 15.28 6.73 -0.57
C ALA A 182 16.45 7.36 -1.37
N ARG A 183 16.34 7.37 -2.69
CA ARG A 183 17.33 8.04 -3.56
C ARG A 183 17.43 9.55 -3.30
N ALA A 184 16.28 10.22 -3.14
CA ALA A 184 16.27 11.64 -2.81
C ALA A 184 16.86 11.96 -1.42
N GLN A 185 16.81 10.99 -0.50
CA GLN A 185 17.50 11.06 0.78
C GLN A 185 19.01 10.78 0.67
N GLY A 186 19.54 10.54 -0.54
CA GLY A 186 20.96 10.24 -0.78
C GLY A 186 21.38 8.80 -0.48
N ARG A 187 20.41 7.87 -0.32
CA ARG A 187 20.72 6.46 -0.07
C ARG A 187 21.13 5.74 -1.36
N THR A 188 22.00 4.77 -1.24
CA THR A 188 22.27 3.76 -2.29
C THR A 188 21.15 2.73 -2.25
N VAL A 189 20.43 2.51 -3.36
CA VAL A 189 19.26 1.63 -3.43
C VAL A 189 19.53 0.47 -4.38
N LEU A 190 19.39 -0.75 -3.89
CA LEU A 190 19.51 -1.99 -4.63
C LEU A 190 18.15 -2.67 -4.77
N ALA A 191 17.76 -2.98 -6.00
CA ALA A 191 16.49 -3.63 -6.30
C ALA A 191 16.66 -5.13 -6.55
N PHE A 192 16.00 -5.95 -5.75
CA PHE A 192 15.98 -7.41 -5.86
C PHE A 192 14.62 -7.86 -6.41
N THR A 193 14.63 -8.48 -7.59
CA THR A 193 13.43 -8.90 -8.30
C THR A 193 13.35 -10.42 -8.39
N ARG A 194 12.29 -10.96 -8.98
CA ARG A 194 12.29 -12.36 -9.40
C ARG A 194 13.42 -12.58 -10.43
N HIS A 195 14.00 -13.76 -10.40
CA HIS A 195 15.02 -14.13 -11.38
C HIS A 195 14.47 -13.95 -12.81
N GLY A 196 15.23 -13.27 -13.66
CA GLY A 196 14.86 -13.01 -15.05
C GLY A 196 13.80 -11.93 -15.29
N ASP A 197 13.30 -11.24 -14.26
CA ASP A 197 12.33 -10.14 -14.40
C ASP A 197 13.00 -8.87 -14.91
N ARG A 198 13.34 -8.88 -16.21
CA ARG A 198 14.03 -7.77 -16.88
C ARG A 198 13.23 -6.47 -16.88
N ALA A 199 11.89 -6.56 -16.88
CA ALA A 199 11.02 -5.39 -16.87
C ALA A 199 11.12 -4.65 -15.53
N ALA A 200 10.97 -5.36 -14.41
CA ALA A 200 11.13 -4.78 -13.08
C ALA A 200 12.54 -4.26 -12.82
N GLN A 201 13.58 -4.99 -13.28
CA GLN A 201 14.99 -4.54 -13.17
C GLN A 201 15.22 -3.24 -13.92
N ARG A 202 14.73 -3.13 -15.16
CA ARG A 202 14.84 -1.91 -15.97
C ARG A 202 14.11 -0.75 -15.31
N LEU A 203 12.87 -0.95 -14.86
CA LEU A 203 12.11 0.07 -14.13
C LEU A 203 12.89 0.56 -12.90
N ALA A 204 13.51 -0.33 -12.14
CA ALA A 204 14.30 0.05 -10.98
C ALA A 204 15.47 0.97 -11.35
N LEU A 205 16.24 0.62 -12.39
CA LEU A 205 17.35 1.44 -12.87
C LEU A 205 16.87 2.78 -13.44
N ASP A 206 15.76 2.79 -14.19
CA ASP A 206 15.13 4.01 -14.74
C ASP A 206 14.64 4.97 -13.64
N LEU A 207 14.32 4.44 -12.45
CA LEU A 207 13.95 5.20 -11.26
C LEU A 207 15.15 5.58 -10.36
N GLY A 208 16.36 5.24 -10.81
CA GLY A 208 17.60 5.66 -10.18
C GLY A 208 18.15 4.70 -9.12
N CYS A 209 17.68 3.43 -9.07
CA CYS A 209 18.38 2.43 -8.27
C CYS A 209 19.80 2.24 -8.79
N ASP A 210 20.76 2.05 -7.88
CA ASP A 210 22.17 1.89 -8.22
C ASP A 210 22.49 0.51 -8.78
N TRP A 211 21.63 -0.47 -8.49
CA TRP A 211 21.71 -1.83 -9.00
C TRP A 211 20.33 -2.51 -9.02
N ALA A 212 20.13 -3.42 -9.95
CA ALA A 212 18.97 -4.28 -10.02
C ALA A 212 19.34 -5.69 -10.51
N GLY A 213 18.91 -6.72 -9.78
CA GLY A 213 19.18 -8.11 -10.10
C GLY A 213 18.16 -9.08 -9.50
N GLY A 214 18.42 -10.38 -9.60
CA GLY A 214 17.59 -11.42 -9.02
C GLY A 214 17.72 -11.48 -7.49
N SER A 215 16.66 -11.85 -6.78
CA SER A 215 16.66 -11.98 -5.32
C SER A 215 17.61 -13.06 -4.79
N ASN A 216 18.08 -13.94 -5.64
CA ASN A 216 19.10 -14.97 -5.35
C ASN A 216 20.53 -14.55 -5.71
N GLU A 217 20.72 -13.37 -6.28
CA GLU A 217 22.04 -12.82 -6.59
C GLU A 217 22.64 -12.13 -5.37
N ALA A 218 23.97 -12.15 -5.27
CA ALA A 218 24.67 -11.44 -4.23
C ALA A 218 24.56 -9.92 -4.46
N ALA A 219 24.29 -9.18 -3.39
CA ALA A 219 24.36 -7.73 -3.43
C ALA A 219 25.79 -7.28 -3.77
N PRO A 220 25.97 -6.26 -4.62
CA PRO A 220 27.32 -5.73 -4.92
C PRO A 220 27.97 -5.05 -3.69
N TRP A 221 27.17 -4.64 -2.73
CA TRP A 221 27.60 -4.06 -1.44
C TRP A 221 26.81 -4.66 -0.29
N PRO A 222 27.37 -4.80 0.92
CA PRO A 222 26.61 -5.18 2.11
C PRO A 222 25.48 -4.19 2.38
N LEU A 223 24.28 -4.69 2.68
CA LEU A 223 23.11 -3.86 2.98
C LEU A 223 23.15 -3.37 4.43
N ASP A 224 22.76 -2.11 4.66
CA ASP A 224 22.46 -1.61 6.01
C ASP A 224 21.07 -2.03 6.45
N ALA A 225 20.11 -2.05 5.50
CA ALA A 225 18.79 -2.62 5.71
C ALA A 225 18.24 -3.24 4.42
N ALA A 226 17.29 -4.16 4.58
CA ALA A 226 16.50 -4.75 3.51
C ALA A 226 15.01 -4.60 3.82
N ILE A 227 14.19 -4.18 2.85
CA ILE A 227 12.74 -4.16 2.95
C ILE A 227 12.17 -5.21 2.02
N LEU A 228 11.36 -6.12 2.55
CA LEU A 228 10.71 -7.20 1.81
C LEU A 228 9.26 -6.81 1.51
N PHE A 229 8.99 -6.42 0.26
CA PHE A 229 7.65 -6.19 -0.28
C PHE A 229 7.08 -7.44 -0.95
N ALA A 230 7.95 -8.36 -1.38
CA ALA A 230 7.52 -9.64 -1.94
C ALA A 230 6.98 -10.55 -0.82
N PRO A 231 5.79 -11.19 -0.99
CA PRO A 231 5.16 -12.00 0.04
C PRO A 231 5.76 -13.42 0.12
N VAL A 232 7.08 -13.51 0.21
CA VAL A 232 7.85 -14.77 0.16
C VAL A 232 8.73 -14.90 1.38
N GLY A 233 8.34 -15.73 2.34
CA GLY A 233 9.05 -15.93 3.62
C GLY A 233 10.50 -16.41 3.45
N ALA A 234 10.78 -17.20 2.41
CA ALA A 234 12.14 -17.65 2.10
C ALA A 234 13.13 -16.52 1.79
N LEU A 235 12.65 -15.33 1.46
CA LEU A 235 13.50 -14.15 1.25
C LEU A 235 14.04 -13.59 2.58
N VAL A 236 13.46 -13.91 3.71
CA VAL A 236 13.94 -13.42 5.02
C VAL A 236 15.35 -13.93 5.32
N PRO A 237 15.63 -15.23 5.34
CA PRO A 237 17.00 -15.71 5.54
C PRO A 237 17.92 -15.26 4.41
N THR A 238 17.44 -15.17 3.16
CA THR A 238 18.23 -14.64 2.04
C THR A 238 18.68 -13.19 2.30
N ALA A 239 17.76 -12.30 2.68
CA ALA A 239 18.09 -10.93 3.02
C ALA A 239 19.03 -10.81 4.22
N LEU A 240 18.85 -11.64 5.25
CA LEU A 240 19.74 -11.68 6.42
C LEU A 240 21.19 -12.00 6.04
N THR A 241 21.44 -12.80 4.98
CA THR A 241 22.81 -13.05 4.49
C THR A 241 23.48 -11.84 3.85
N GLN A 242 22.67 -10.89 3.32
CA GLN A 242 23.16 -9.70 2.62
C GLN A 242 23.30 -8.49 3.56
N VAL A 243 22.62 -8.54 4.71
CA VAL A 243 22.59 -7.43 5.67
C VAL A 243 23.81 -7.53 6.61
N ARG A 244 24.53 -6.42 6.75
CA ARG A 244 25.68 -6.32 7.67
C ARG A 244 25.29 -6.51 9.15
N LYS A 245 26.29 -6.61 10.01
CA LYS A 245 26.09 -6.61 11.48
C LYS A 245 25.38 -5.33 11.92
N GLY A 246 24.42 -5.44 12.84
CA GLY A 246 23.58 -4.33 13.30
C GLY A 246 22.52 -3.88 12.31
N GLY A 247 22.42 -4.48 11.13
CA GLY A 247 21.46 -4.09 10.10
C GLY A 247 20.07 -4.69 10.31
N ARG A 248 19.11 -4.30 9.45
CA ARG A 248 17.70 -4.63 9.63
C ARG A 248 17.09 -5.31 8.41
N VAL A 249 16.22 -6.28 8.63
CA VAL A 249 15.32 -6.85 7.64
C VAL A 249 13.89 -6.51 8.03
N VAL A 250 13.16 -5.79 7.17
CA VAL A 250 11.80 -5.30 7.42
C VAL A 250 10.82 -6.00 6.50
N CYS A 251 9.90 -6.80 7.03
CA CYS A 251 8.82 -7.44 6.29
C CYS A 251 7.64 -6.48 6.19
N ALA A 252 7.20 -6.15 4.96
CA ALA A 252 6.17 -5.14 4.70
C ALA A 252 4.94 -5.69 3.96
N GLY A 253 4.79 -7.00 3.81
CA GLY A 253 3.61 -7.64 3.23
C GLY A 253 2.53 -7.89 4.29
N ILE A 254 1.25 -7.69 3.92
CA ILE A 254 0.11 -8.03 4.80
C ILE A 254 -0.06 -9.54 4.95
N HIS A 255 0.28 -10.28 3.91
CA HIS A 255 0.28 -11.73 3.86
C HIS A 255 1.62 -12.19 3.28
N MET A 256 2.21 -13.20 3.87
CA MET A 256 3.50 -13.75 3.47
C MET A 256 3.49 -15.27 3.72
N SER A 257 4.14 -16.04 2.85
CA SER A 257 4.37 -17.45 3.14
C SER A 257 5.23 -17.61 4.39
N ASP A 258 5.16 -18.78 5.04
CA ASP A 258 5.93 -19.06 6.23
C ASP A 258 7.42 -18.77 6.04
N ILE A 259 8.03 -18.20 7.07
CA ILE A 259 9.48 -17.99 7.13
C ILE A 259 10.10 -19.34 7.47
N PRO A 260 10.95 -19.93 6.62
CA PRO A 260 11.59 -21.19 6.93
C PRO A 260 12.56 -21.02 8.11
N SER A 261 12.79 -22.08 8.83
CA SER A 261 13.82 -22.11 9.87
C SER A 261 15.18 -21.75 9.29
N PHE A 262 15.95 -20.96 10.03
CA PHE A 262 17.28 -20.55 9.63
C PHE A 262 18.25 -20.57 10.83
N PRO A 263 19.57 -20.72 10.61
CA PRO A 263 20.55 -20.74 11.68
C PRO A 263 20.58 -19.41 12.45
N TYR A 264 20.65 -19.47 13.78
CA TYR A 264 20.78 -18.29 14.63
C TYR A 264 21.97 -17.40 14.25
N SER A 265 23.01 -17.95 13.65
CA SER A 265 24.17 -17.20 13.14
C SER A 265 23.81 -16.15 12.11
N LEU A 266 22.69 -16.28 11.40
CA LEU A 266 22.20 -15.24 10.47
C LEU A 266 21.60 -14.04 11.20
N LEU A 267 21.03 -14.24 12.40
CA LEU A 267 20.49 -13.17 13.24
C LEU A 267 21.54 -12.61 14.21
N TRP A 268 22.52 -13.44 14.58
CA TRP A 268 23.62 -13.05 15.46
C TRP A 268 24.29 -11.74 14.98
N HIS A 269 25.00 -11.06 15.82
CA HIS A 269 25.62 -9.76 15.60
C HIS A 269 24.61 -8.60 15.49
N GLU A 270 23.59 -8.61 16.36
CA GLU A 270 22.60 -7.54 16.53
C GLU A 270 21.78 -7.24 15.26
N ARG A 271 21.68 -8.17 14.31
CA ARG A 271 20.73 -8.05 13.21
C ARG A 271 19.31 -8.09 13.73
N GLN A 272 18.43 -7.30 13.12
CA GLN A 272 17.04 -7.19 13.52
C GLN A 272 16.13 -7.71 12.39
N LEU A 273 15.14 -8.52 12.77
CA LEU A 273 14.03 -8.90 11.90
C LEU A 273 12.76 -8.23 12.43
N LEU A 274 12.15 -7.39 11.61
CA LEU A 274 11.00 -6.54 11.96
C LEU A 274 9.86 -6.78 10.98
N SER A 275 8.64 -6.47 11.41
CA SER A 275 7.50 -6.33 10.52
C SER A 275 6.87 -4.95 10.67
N VAL A 276 6.19 -4.49 9.63
CA VAL A 276 5.32 -3.31 9.68
C VAL A 276 3.91 -3.70 9.27
N ALA A 277 2.93 -3.09 9.92
CA ALA A 277 1.52 -3.34 9.65
C ALA A 277 0.84 -2.01 9.34
N ASN A 278 0.24 -1.91 8.13
CA ASN A 278 -0.61 -0.79 7.79
C ASN A 278 0.13 0.57 7.87
N LEU A 279 -0.55 1.63 8.33
CA LEU A 279 -0.06 3.00 8.47
C LEU A 279 -0.69 3.64 9.71
N THR A 280 -0.04 4.63 10.28
CA THR A 280 -0.67 5.62 11.16
C THR A 280 -1.08 6.84 10.34
N ARG A 281 -1.98 7.71 10.87
CA ARG A 281 -2.30 8.98 10.23
C ARG A 281 -1.04 9.86 10.08
N ALA A 282 -0.18 9.85 11.08
CA ALA A 282 1.11 10.54 11.02
C ALA A 282 1.99 10.06 9.85
N ASP A 283 2.04 8.75 9.58
CA ASP A 283 2.75 8.22 8.41
C ASP A 283 2.20 8.81 7.10
N GLY A 284 0.87 8.97 7.01
CA GLY A 284 0.21 9.54 5.86
C GLY A 284 0.55 11.02 5.67
N ASP A 285 0.45 11.81 6.72
CA ASP A 285 0.76 13.24 6.70
C ASP A 285 2.22 13.49 6.33
N GLU A 286 3.16 12.75 6.92
CA GLU A 286 4.59 12.83 6.63
C GLU A 286 4.89 12.47 5.17
N PHE A 287 4.36 11.34 4.69
CA PHE A 287 4.59 10.88 3.32
C PHE A 287 4.03 11.86 2.29
N LEU A 288 2.80 12.35 2.49
CA LEU A 288 2.19 13.29 1.58
C LEU A 288 2.87 14.66 1.60
N ALA A 289 3.37 15.11 2.76
CA ALA A 289 4.18 16.31 2.84
C ALA A 289 5.46 16.19 2.00
N LEU A 290 6.11 15.02 2.04
CA LEU A 290 7.27 14.72 1.21
C LEU A 290 6.89 14.65 -0.28
N ALA A 291 5.80 13.96 -0.64
CA ALA A 291 5.34 13.82 -2.02
C ALA A 291 4.93 15.16 -2.67
N ARG A 292 4.48 16.14 -1.87
CA ARG A 292 4.23 17.52 -2.34
C ARG A 292 5.52 18.26 -2.69
N GLN A 293 6.58 18.02 -1.94
CA GLN A 293 7.89 18.68 -2.16
C GLN A 293 8.65 18.00 -3.30
N GLN A 294 8.50 16.70 -3.42
CA GLN A 294 9.19 15.87 -4.39
C GLN A 294 8.19 15.03 -5.17
N PRO A 295 7.78 15.47 -6.37
CA PRO A 295 6.87 14.69 -7.19
C PRO A 295 7.44 13.31 -7.54
N LEU A 296 6.69 12.26 -7.21
CA LEU A 296 7.06 10.88 -7.50
C LEU A 296 6.53 10.48 -8.88
N ARG A 297 7.33 9.77 -9.66
CA ARG A 297 6.87 9.13 -10.90
C ARG A 297 6.11 7.85 -10.55
N VAL A 298 4.84 7.79 -10.93
CA VAL A 298 3.96 6.65 -10.67
C VAL A 298 3.56 6.04 -12.00
N SER A 299 3.99 4.81 -12.24
CA SER A 299 3.57 4.06 -13.43
C SER A 299 2.19 3.44 -13.17
N THR A 300 1.20 3.79 -14.01
CA THR A 300 -0.18 3.29 -13.86
C THR A 300 -0.76 2.76 -15.16
N THR A 301 -1.58 1.72 -15.06
CA THR A 301 -2.43 1.23 -16.14
C THR A 301 -3.89 1.46 -15.75
N ARG A 302 -4.63 2.24 -16.53
CA ARG A 302 -6.03 2.61 -16.23
C ARG A 302 -6.99 1.58 -16.82
N PHE A 303 -8.02 1.26 -16.05
CA PHE A 303 -9.15 0.42 -16.43
C PHE A 303 -10.43 1.16 -16.09
N SER A 304 -11.50 0.96 -16.86
CA SER A 304 -12.82 1.42 -16.38
C SER A 304 -13.26 0.56 -15.19
N LEU A 305 -14.14 1.08 -14.34
CA LEU A 305 -14.68 0.36 -13.19
C LEU A 305 -15.27 -1.01 -13.59
N ALA A 306 -15.93 -1.11 -14.74
CA ALA A 306 -16.50 -2.35 -15.25
C ALA A 306 -15.45 -3.44 -15.56
N HIS A 307 -14.19 -3.06 -15.76
CA HIS A 307 -13.07 -3.97 -16.02
C HIS A 307 -12.27 -4.32 -14.74
N ALA A 308 -12.87 -4.18 -13.56
CA ALA A 308 -12.21 -4.50 -12.28
C ALA A 308 -11.67 -5.95 -12.24
N ASN A 309 -12.43 -6.92 -12.75
CA ASN A 309 -11.99 -8.31 -12.82
C ASN A 309 -10.77 -8.50 -13.74
N GLU A 310 -10.69 -7.77 -14.86
CA GLU A 310 -9.53 -7.78 -15.75
C GLU A 310 -8.29 -7.19 -15.03
N ALA A 311 -8.46 -6.08 -14.33
CA ALA A 311 -7.38 -5.46 -13.55
C ALA A 311 -6.83 -6.42 -12.48
N LEU A 312 -7.71 -7.10 -11.73
CA LEU A 312 -7.34 -8.13 -10.76
C LEU A 312 -6.61 -9.31 -11.43
N ALA A 313 -7.11 -9.80 -12.58
CA ALA A 313 -6.48 -10.91 -13.31
C ALA A 313 -5.06 -10.55 -13.80
N ARG A 314 -4.86 -9.33 -14.33
CA ARG A 314 -3.54 -8.85 -14.75
C ARG A 314 -2.58 -8.67 -13.57
N LEU A 315 -3.07 -8.21 -12.42
CA LEU A 315 -2.26 -8.12 -11.20
C LEU A 315 -1.86 -9.53 -10.72
N ARG A 316 -2.80 -10.49 -10.74
CA ARG A 316 -2.54 -11.89 -10.33
C ARG A 316 -1.48 -12.56 -11.20
N SER A 317 -1.54 -12.38 -12.51
CA SER A 317 -0.57 -12.95 -13.46
C SER A 317 0.78 -12.24 -13.45
N GLY A 318 0.90 -11.05 -12.81
CA GLY A 318 2.09 -10.21 -12.87
C GLY A 318 2.31 -9.55 -14.24
N ALA A 319 1.27 -9.47 -15.07
CA ALA A 319 1.31 -8.84 -16.40
C ALA A 319 1.12 -7.32 -16.34
N LEU A 320 1.43 -6.70 -15.20
CA LEU A 320 1.36 -5.26 -14.97
C LEU A 320 2.73 -4.71 -14.62
N THR A 321 3.09 -3.59 -15.22
CA THR A 321 4.20 -2.74 -14.78
C THR A 321 3.62 -1.53 -14.06
N GLY A 322 3.99 -1.34 -12.79
CA GLY A 322 3.40 -0.30 -11.94
C GLY A 322 2.09 -0.74 -11.27
N ALA A 323 1.11 0.16 -11.17
CA ALA A 323 -0.17 -0.07 -10.51
C ALA A 323 -1.34 -0.09 -11.50
N ALA A 324 -2.29 -1.02 -11.31
CA ALA A 324 -3.59 -0.95 -11.98
C ALA A 324 -4.50 0.06 -11.26
N VAL A 325 -5.27 0.85 -11.99
CA VAL A 325 -6.15 1.87 -11.42
C VAL A 325 -7.50 1.83 -12.11
N LEU A 326 -8.55 1.67 -11.31
CA LEU A 326 -9.94 1.75 -11.77
C LEU A 326 -10.38 3.22 -11.83
N ILE A 327 -11.01 3.59 -12.93
CA ILE A 327 -11.62 4.89 -13.16
C ILE A 327 -13.12 4.65 -13.29
N PRO A 328 -13.93 5.11 -12.33
CA PRO A 328 -15.40 4.98 -12.37
C PRO A 328 -16.10 5.74 -13.46
#